data_cf291a7701858fdfecf191335540e63c
#
_entry.id   cf291a7701858fdfecf191335540e63c
#
_cell.length_a   1.000
_cell.length_b   1.000
_cell.length_c   1.000
_cell.angle_alpha   90.00
_cell.angle_beta   90.00
_cell.angle_gamma   90.00
#
_symmetry.space_group_name_H-M   'P 1'
#
loop_
_entity.id
_entity.type
_entity.pdbx_description
1 polymer ?
#
loop_
_entity_poly.entity_id
_entity_poly.type
_entity_poly.pdbx_seq_one_letter_code
_entity_poly.pdbx_strand_id
1 'polypeptide(L)'
;MITKPGLIHPFQAVLPPPDKAHLVATRSYLTYSDYELKDKLARNPFSYLHVIHPSGVHAPHGDDMAPVRQAFERFIERGWLQEDPEPGYYVLRQTSALGEVTGILGTVPAKAAEQGAVKVHESTLTDREVLFAQYLAQVGLNAEPTLLAHDPNPALNDVIEGITSAPAQYDFTTADAVRHSLWRATGNTADRIAKAAAHIEALYIADGHHRVASSLRLAKAHPEVPSAQSFMTFMVPGDQLVFKGYHRVLNSAETHWDLASCVDLLRAMPEVTANSNTASPTSPSPLHNQIHLRGAIQLDLTVDLSETELTLPEWLQTRVFAPVFGIQTPRTDRRLRYLTEDQWGDLQQTNFATRLAFILPPMDFSSLKSVADAGRFMPPKSTWIAPKLRSGLTLFDFGPIA
;
A
#
# COMPACT_ATOMS: atom_id res chain seq x y z
N MET A 1 -37.41 2.44 -6.16
CA MET A 1 -36.37 1.54 -5.62
C MET A 1 -35.38 2.42 -4.89
N ILE A 2 -35.18 2.21 -3.59
CA ILE A 2 -34.13 2.90 -2.83
C ILE A 2 -32.82 2.29 -3.33
N THR A 3 -32.05 3.01 -4.13
CA THR A 3 -30.71 2.56 -4.56
C THR A 3 -29.82 2.47 -3.33
N LYS A 4 -29.18 1.31 -3.13
CA LYS A 4 -28.17 1.13 -2.08
C LYS A 4 -27.11 2.23 -2.26
N PRO A 5 -26.75 2.98 -1.21
CA PRO A 5 -25.69 3.98 -1.33
C PRO A 5 -24.39 3.28 -1.76
N GLY A 6 -23.66 3.90 -2.68
CA GLY A 6 -22.37 3.37 -3.13
C GLY A 6 -21.34 3.33 -2.00
N LEU A 7 -20.26 2.57 -2.19
CA LEU A 7 -19.20 2.44 -1.19
C LEU A 7 -18.25 3.64 -1.16
N ILE A 8 -18.24 4.48 -2.21
CA ILE A 8 -17.37 5.66 -2.29
C ILE A 8 -18.22 6.93 -2.35
N HIS A 9 -17.82 7.93 -1.59
CA HIS A 9 -18.51 9.21 -1.46
C HIS A 9 -17.61 10.38 -1.83
N PRO A 10 -18.17 11.47 -2.36
CA PRO A 10 -17.43 12.70 -2.59
C PRO A 10 -17.01 13.32 -1.26
N PHE A 11 -15.93 14.09 -1.27
CA PHE A 11 -15.44 14.81 -0.10
C PHE A 11 -14.84 16.16 -0.50
N GLN A 12 -14.76 17.05 0.44
CA GLN A 12 -14.09 18.34 0.26
C GLN A 12 -12.60 18.15 0.54
N ALA A 13 -11.79 18.13 -0.52
CA ALA A 13 -10.37 17.90 -0.37
C ALA A 13 -9.61 19.19 -0.07
N VAL A 14 -8.52 19.05 0.64
CA VAL A 14 -7.47 20.06 0.73
C VAL A 14 -6.35 19.68 -0.22
N LEU A 15 -5.97 20.60 -1.12
CA LEU A 15 -4.98 20.38 -2.18
C LEU A 15 -3.96 21.52 -2.21
N PRO A 16 -2.74 21.28 -2.70
CA PRO A 16 -1.83 22.37 -3.04
C PRO A 16 -2.33 23.12 -4.28
N PRO A 17 -1.97 24.39 -4.49
CA PRO A 17 -2.15 25.04 -5.77
C PRO A 17 -1.47 24.23 -6.90
N PRO A 18 -2.06 24.20 -8.13
CA PRO A 18 -1.53 23.38 -9.22
C PRO A 18 -0.04 23.63 -9.54
N ASP A 19 0.42 24.89 -9.45
CA ASP A 19 1.80 25.29 -9.69
C ASP A 19 2.76 24.83 -8.58
N LYS A 20 2.26 24.42 -7.41
CA LYS A 20 3.04 23.95 -6.26
C LYS A 20 2.90 22.46 -5.97
N ALA A 21 1.99 21.75 -6.64
CA ALA A 21 1.69 20.37 -6.35
C ALA A 21 2.95 19.46 -6.39
N HIS A 22 3.84 19.67 -7.37
CA HIS A 22 5.10 18.93 -7.51
C HIS A 22 6.11 19.20 -6.38
N LEU A 23 5.98 20.32 -5.67
CA LEU A 23 6.82 20.69 -4.53
C LEU A 23 6.25 20.15 -3.22
N VAL A 24 4.91 20.14 -3.09
CA VAL A 24 4.21 19.74 -1.86
C VAL A 24 4.12 18.22 -1.76
N ALA A 25 3.69 17.55 -2.83
CA ALA A 25 3.49 16.11 -2.82
C ALA A 25 4.79 15.32 -2.54
N THR A 26 4.74 14.40 -1.56
CA THR A 26 5.92 13.64 -1.14
C THR A 26 5.61 12.15 -1.02
N ARG A 27 6.64 11.31 -1.09
CA ARG A 27 6.54 9.90 -0.71
C ARG A 27 6.35 9.81 0.81
N SER A 28 5.92 8.63 1.28
CA SER A 28 5.95 8.34 2.71
C SER A 28 7.34 8.62 3.29
N TYR A 29 7.41 9.30 4.42
CA TYR A 29 8.67 9.64 5.09
C TYR A 29 9.53 8.42 5.41
N LEU A 30 8.91 7.26 5.64
CA LEU A 30 9.57 5.98 5.89
C LEU A 30 10.42 5.48 4.71
N THR A 31 10.28 6.09 3.53
CA THR A 31 11.06 5.72 2.32
C THR A 31 12.35 6.52 2.16
N TYR A 32 12.59 7.48 3.05
CA TYR A 32 13.81 8.31 3.05
C TYR A 32 14.75 7.86 4.15
N SER A 33 16.05 7.89 3.88
CA SER A 33 17.07 7.88 4.93
C SER A 33 17.05 9.21 5.71
N ASP A 34 17.65 9.23 6.91
CA ASP A 34 17.77 10.46 7.72
C ASP A 34 18.48 11.59 6.97
N TYR A 35 19.48 11.24 6.17
CA TYR A 35 20.21 12.19 5.33
C TYR A 35 19.31 12.78 4.24
N GLU A 36 18.62 11.93 3.48
CA GLU A 36 17.70 12.37 2.41
C GLU A 36 16.55 13.21 2.97
N LEU A 37 16.00 12.84 4.13
CA LEU A 37 14.94 13.60 4.79
C LEU A 37 15.41 15.01 5.15
N LYS A 38 16.56 15.13 5.80
CA LYS A 38 17.15 16.43 6.15
C LYS A 38 17.46 17.29 4.92
N ASP A 39 18.04 16.70 3.88
CA ASP A 39 18.36 17.40 2.63
C ASP A 39 17.08 17.93 1.94
N LYS A 40 16.02 17.09 1.85
CA LYS A 40 14.74 17.51 1.27
C LYS A 40 14.07 18.63 2.06
N LEU A 41 14.05 18.54 3.38
CA LEU A 41 13.50 19.60 4.24
C LEU A 41 14.29 20.90 4.07
N ALA A 42 15.62 20.85 3.99
CA ALA A 42 16.46 22.05 3.82
C ALA A 42 16.26 22.72 2.45
N ARG A 43 16.02 21.94 1.38
CA ARG A 43 15.96 22.47 0.01
C ARG A 43 14.55 22.84 -0.46
N ASN A 44 13.51 22.28 0.15
CA ASN A 44 12.14 22.51 -0.29
C ASN A 44 11.22 22.90 0.87
N PRO A 45 10.99 24.20 1.09
CA PRO A 45 10.11 24.69 2.16
C PRO A 45 8.63 24.31 1.96
N PHE A 46 8.21 23.97 0.74
CA PHE A 46 6.84 23.59 0.42
C PHE A 46 6.55 22.13 0.70
N SER A 47 7.60 21.28 0.91
CA SER A 47 7.41 19.84 1.07
C SER A 47 6.46 19.52 2.21
N TYR A 48 5.46 18.65 1.96
CA TYR A 48 4.55 18.17 2.99
C TYR A 48 5.26 17.39 4.12
N LEU A 49 6.53 17.02 3.92
CA LEU A 49 7.39 16.49 4.98
C LEU A 49 7.50 17.43 6.18
N HIS A 50 7.43 18.76 5.97
CA HIS A 50 7.41 19.76 7.08
C HIS A 50 6.13 19.67 7.93
N VAL A 51 5.05 19.12 7.39
CA VAL A 51 3.82 18.86 8.14
C VAL A 51 3.93 17.55 8.90
N ILE A 52 4.35 16.48 8.23
CA ILE A 52 4.44 15.14 8.82
C ILE A 52 5.56 15.06 9.87
N HIS A 53 6.68 15.76 9.64
CA HIS A 53 7.86 15.79 10.49
C HIS A 53 8.29 17.22 10.80
N PRO A 54 7.54 17.97 11.61
CA PRO A 54 7.84 19.37 11.90
C PRO A 54 9.19 19.54 12.62
N SER A 55 9.70 18.53 13.31
CA SER A 55 11.03 18.52 13.95
C SER A 55 12.17 18.14 13.01
N GLY A 56 11.89 17.62 11.80
CA GLY A 56 12.90 17.17 10.85
C GLY A 56 13.71 15.94 11.27
N VAL A 57 13.24 15.17 12.26
CA VAL A 57 13.92 13.96 12.77
C VAL A 57 12.93 12.80 12.73
N HIS A 58 13.40 11.59 12.42
CA HIS A 58 12.63 10.34 12.58
C HIS A 58 12.38 9.99 14.07
N ALA A 59 12.08 10.97 14.90
CA ALA A 59 11.63 10.68 16.23
C ALA A 59 10.20 10.12 16.17
N PRO A 60 9.88 9.06 16.93
CA PRO A 60 8.48 8.77 17.17
C PRO A 60 7.86 10.06 17.71
N HIS A 61 6.76 10.49 17.08
CA HIS A 61 5.96 11.56 17.66
C HIS A 61 5.65 11.09 19.09
N GLY A 62 5.99 11.89 20.09
CA GLY A 62 5.52 11.68 21.44
C GLY A 62 3.98 11.69 21.46
N ASP A 63 3.38 11.58 22.61
CA ASP A 63 1.90 11.59 22.74
C ASP A 63 1.25 12.89 22.24
N ASP A 64 2.02 13.95 22.03
CA ASP A 64 1.57 15.26 21.52
C ASP A 64 1.78 15.41 20.02
N MET A 65 0.69 15.37 19.26
CA MET A 65 0.64 15.58 17.81
C MET A 65 0.24 17.01 17.41
N ALA A 66 0.07 17.93 18.36
CA ALA A 66 -0.28 19.33 18.10
C ALA A 66 0.71 20.03 17.13
N PRO A 67 2.03 19.78 17.15
CA PRO A 67 2.95 20.36 16.18
C PRO A 67 2.65 20.01 14.72
N VAL A 68 2.10 18.81 14.46
CA VAL A 68 1.69 18.36 13.10
C VAL A 68 0.49 19.18 12.64
N ARG A 69 -0.55 19.31 13.48
CA ARG A 69 -1.73 20.11 13.16
C ARG A 69 -1.37 21.58 12.94
N GLN A 70 -0.55 22.18 13.80
CA GLN A 70 -0.08 23.56 13.64
C GLN A 70 0.74 23.74 12.36
N ALA A 71 1.55 22.74 11.97
CA ALA A 71 2.29 22.81 10.71
C ALA A 71 1.34 22.78 9.50
N PHE A 72 0.29 21.96 9.54
CA PHE A 72 -0.76 21.94 8.51
C PHE A 72 -1.49 23.29 8.42
N GLU A 73 -1.90 23.89 9.54
CA GLU A 73 -2.56 25.18 9.59
C GLU A 73 -1.69 26.29 8.99
N ARG A 74 -0.39 26.28 9.29
CA ARG A 74 0.57 27.21 8.65
C ARG A 74 0.64 27.03 7.12
N PHE A 75 0.48 25.81 6.61
CA PHE A 75 0.43 25.58 5.17
C PHE A 75 -0.84 26.17 4.55
N ILE A 76 -1.98 26.08 5.23
CA ILE A 76 -3.24 26.74 4.82
C ILE A 76 -3.08 28.26 4.85
N GLU A 77 -2.59 28.85 5.95
CA GLU A 77 -2.40 30.30 6.10
C GLU A 77 -1.48 30.89 5.03
N ARG A 78 -0.47 30.13 4.59
CA ARG A 78 0.46 30.53 3.52
C ARG A 78 -0.08 30.30 2.10
N GLY A 79 -1.25 29.72 1.97
CA GLY A 79 -1.83 29.33 0.67
C GLY A 79 -1.02 28.24 -0.05
N TRP A 80 -0.27 27.42 0.68
CA TRP A 80 0.44 26.26 0.14
C TRP A 80 -0.45 25.02 0.08
N LEU A 81 -1.53 25.03 0.84
CA LEU A 81 -2.67 24.14 0.77
C LEU A 81 -3.93 24.96 0.78
N GLN A 82 -4.95 24.51 0.06
CA GLN A 82 -6.24 25.20 -0.08
C GLN A 82 -7.36 24.17 -0.06
N GLU A 83 -8.41 24.46 0.68
CA GLU A 83 -9.62 23.65 0.69
C GLU A 83 -10.44 23.92 -0.55
N ASP A 84 -10.95 22.89 -1.19
CA ASP A 84 -11.88 23.03 -2.31
C ASP A 84 -13.19 23.66 -1.85
N PRO A 85 -13.87 24.47 -2.71
CA PRO A 85 -15.08 25.19 -2.29
C PRO A 85 -16.29 24.28 -2.10
N GLU A 86 -16.31 23.08 -2.66
CA GLU A 86 -17.42 22.12 -2.58
C GLU A 86 -16.92 20.68 -2.63
N PRO A 87 -17.66 19.71 -2.06
CA PRO A 87 -17.31 18.30 -2.17
C PRO A 87 -17.30 17.81 -3.63
N GLY A 88 -16.35 16.89 -3.92
CA GLY A 88 -16.23 16.26 -5.22
C GLY A 88 -15.53 14.92 -5.14
N TYR A 89 -15.45 14.25 -6.28
CA TYR A 89 -14.48 13.18 -6.51
C TYR A 89 -13.28 13.75 -7.26
N TYR A 90 -12.16 13.05 -7.15
CA TYR A 90 -10.96 13.42 -7.88
C TYR A 90 -10.47 12.19 -8.66
N VAL A 91 -10.44 12.30 -9.99
CA VAL A 91 -9.83 11.25 -10.81
C VAL A 91 -8.33 11.49 -10.81
N LEU A 92 -7.58 10.52 -10.34
CA LEU A 92 -6.12 10.57 -10.31
C LEU A 92 -5.56 9.52 -11.26
N ARG A 93 -4.64 9.96 -12.12
CA ARG A 93 -3.83 9.09 -12.97
C ARG A 93 -2.37 9.19 -12.52
N GLN A 94 -1.75 8.04 -12.29
CA GLN A 94 -0.31 7.95 -12.09
C GLN A 94 0.30 7.16 -13.24
N THR A 95 1.28 7.75 -13.93
CA THR A 95 2.04 7.09 -15.01
C THR A 95 3.50 6.99 -14.59
N SER A 96 4.05 5.80 -14.66
CA SER A 96 5.44 5.51 -14.30
C SER A 96 6.04 4.46 -15.25
N ALA A 97 7.29 4.07 -15.04
CA ALA A 97 7.90 2.96 -15.75
C ALA A 97 7.19 1.61 -15.54
N LEU A 98 6.38 1.49 -14.48
CA LEU A 98 5.59 0.29 -14.17
C LEU A 98 4.25 0.23 -14.92
N GLY A 99 3.87 1.29 -15.60
CA GLY A 99 2.59 1.42 -16.28
C GLY A 99 1.77 2.62 -15.80
N GLU A 100 0.51 2.61 -16.17
CA GLU A 100 -0.47 3.64 -15.83
C GLU A 100 -1.57 3.06 -14.96
N VAL A 101 -1.96 3.79 -13.91
CA VAL A 101 -3.08 3.45 -13.04
C VAL A 101 -3.98 4.68 -12.90
N THR A 102 -5.26 4.51 -13.20
CA THR A 102 -6.26 5.57 -13.09
C THR A 102 -7.39 5.13 -12.17
N GLY A 103 -7.76 5.97 -11.22
CA GLY A 103 -8.82 5.68 -10.27
C GLY A 103 -9.45 6.92 -9.68
N ILE A 104 -10.27 6.73 -8.67
CA ILE A 104 -11.06 7.77 -8.03
C ILE A 104 -10.61 7.95 -6.58
N LEU A 105 -10.31 9.18 -6.20
CA LEU A 105 -10.20 9.61 -4.83
C LEU A 105 -11.59 10.00 -4.32
N GLY A 106 -11.91 9.48 -3.17
CA GLY A 106 -13.15 9.72 -2.43
C GLY A 106 -13.01 9.25 -0.99
N THR A 107 -14.11 9.20 -0.25
CA THR A 107 -14.14 8.64 1.10
C THR A 107 -14.98 7.37 1.13
N VAL A 108 -14.60 6.43 2.00
CA VAL A 108 -15.36 5.21 2.27
C VAL A 108 -15.87 5.26 3.70
N PRO A 109 -17.18 5.01 3.94
CA PRO A 109 -17.73 4.97 5.30
C PRO A 109 -17.09 3.86 6.14
N ALA A 110 -16.67 4.17 7.36
CA ALA A 110 -16.16 3.19 8.32
C ALA A 110 -17.17 2.05 8.54
N LYS A 111 -18.45 2.38 8.63
CA LYS A 111 -19.55 1.40 8.77
C LYS A 111 -19.59 0.37 7.63
N ALA A 112 -19.32 0.79 6.38
CA ALA A 112 -19.29 -0.13 5.24
C ALA A 112 -18.12 -1.13 5.37
N ALA A 113 -16.96 -0.65 5.86
CA ALA A 113 -15.81 -1.50 6.11
C ALA A 113 -16.07 -2.47 7.28
N GLU A 114 -16.69 -2.03 8.37
CA GLU A 114 -17.09 -2.90 9.49
C GLU A 114 -18.11 -3.98 9.06
N GLN A 115 -18.95 -3.68 8.10
CA GLN A 115 -19.92 -4.62 7.52
C GLN A 115 -19.30 -5.58 6.49
N GLY A 116 -17.98 -5.53 6.29
CA GLY A 116 -17.25 -6.45 5.42
C GLY A 116 -17.26 -6.07 3.94
N ALA A 117 -17.72 -4.86 3.58
CA ALA A 117 -17.62 -4.37 2.21
C ALA A 117 -16.17 -4.00 1.81
N VAL A 118 -15.30 -3.75 2.81
CA VAL A 118 -13.86 -3.60 2.59
C VAL A 118 -13.15 -4.84 3.11
N LYS A 119 -12.56 -5.60 2.19
CA LYS A 119 -11.91 -6.88 2.44
C LYS A 119 -10.45 -6.70 2.79
N VAL A 120 -9.98 -7.46 3.77
CA VAL A 120 -8.61 -7.43 4.29
C VAL A 120 -7.90 -8.75 3.98
N HIS A 121 -6.59 -8.70 3.72
CA HIS A 121 -5.77 -9.88 3.45
C HIS A 121 -4.47 -9.93 4.28
N GLU A 122 -4.24 -8.89 5.09
CA GLU A 122 -3.08 -8.81 6.00
C GLU A 122 -3.55 -8.38 7.39
N SER A 123 -3.05 -9.04 8.44
CA SER A 123 -3.32 -8.66 9.82
C SER A 123 -2.53 -7.40 10.20
N THR A 124 -3.14 -6.55 11.00
CA THR A 124 -2.54 -5.32 11.52
C THR A 124 -2.01 -5.52 12.94
N LEU A 125 -1.13 -4.63 13.38
CA LEU A 125 -0.61 -4.62 14.76
C LEU A 125 -1.45 -3.67 15.61
N THR A 126 -2.04 -4.19 16.67
CA THR A 126 -2.93 -3.43 17.57
C THR A 126 -2.29 -2.16 18.11
N ASP A 127 -1.01 -2.21 18.52
CA ASP A 127 -0.31 -1.03 19.05
C ASP A 127 -0.18 0.09 18.00
N ARG A 128 0.06 -0.28 16.74
CA ARG A 128 0.10 0.69 15.62
C ARG A 128 -1.28 1.26 15.30
N GLU A 129 -2.33 0.44 15.39
CA GLU A 129 -3.71 0.93 15.21
C GLU A 129 -4.07 1.97 16.26
N VAL A 130 -3.73 1.71 17.53
CA VAL A 130 -3.97 2.65 18.63
C VAL A 130 -3.22 3.95 18.40
N LEU A 131 -1.92 3.87 18.11
CA LEU A 131 -1.08 5.05 17.87
C LEU A 131 -1.61 5.89 16.69
N PHE A 132 -1.95 5.25 15.58
CA PHE A 132 -2.49 5.97 14.42
C PHE A 132 -3.91 6.49 14.66
N ALA A 133 -4.75 5.83 15.44
CA ALA A 133 -6.05 6.36 15.83
C ALA A 133 -5.91 7.62 16.71
N GLN A 134 -4.96 7.62 17.64
CA GLN A 134 -4.62 8.81 18.44
C GLN A 134 -4.09 9.95 17.55
N TYR A 135 -3.21 9.64 16.58
CA TYR A 135 -2.76 10.61 15.60
C TYR A 135 -3.94 11.20 14.83
N LEU A 136 -4.84 10.37 14.31
CA LEU A 136 -6.03 10.83 13.58
C LEU A 136 -6.93 11.70 14.44
N ALA A 137 -7.15 11.34 15.71
CA ALA A 137 -7.95 12.15 16.65
C ALA A 137 -7.35 13.54 16.89
N GLN A 138 -6.04 13.61 17.15
CA GLN A 138 -5.37 14.88 17.47
C GLN A 138 -5.11 15.76 16.24
N VAL A 139 -4.78 15.16 15.11
CA VAL A 139 -4.41 15.89 13.88
C VAL A 139 -5.63 16.18 13.00
N GLY A 140 -6.61 15.28 12.97
CA GLY A 140 -7.83 15.44 12.18
C GLY A 140 -7.64 15.30 10.67
N LEU A 141 -6.60 14.59 10.20
CA LEU A 141 -6.22 14.54 8.80
C LEU A 141 -6.01 13.10 8.29
N ASN A 142 -6.62 12.80 7.14
CA ASN A 142 -6.09 11.75 6.26
C ASN A 142 -5.16 12.42 5.22
N ALA A 143 -3.86 12.28 5.39
CA ALA A 143 -2.84 12.93 4.55
C ALA A 143 -2.37 12.09 3.37
N GLU A 144 -2.68 10.80 3.38
CA GLU A 144 -2.38 9.83 2.33
C GLU A 144 -3.57 8.89 2.18
N PRO A 145 -4.15 8.73 0.97
CA PRO A 145 -5.30 7.84 0.78
C PRO A 145 -4.91 6.38 0.98
N THR A 146 -5.86 5.55 1.40
CA THR A 146 -5.73 4.10 1.31
C THR A 146 -5.91 3.65 -0.13
N LEU A 147 -5.16 2.66 -0.60
CA LEU A 147 -5.33 2.09 -1.93
C LEU A 147 -6.30 0.92 -1.84
N LEU A 148 -7.47 1.08 -2.45
CA LEU A 148 -8.50 0.03 -2.52
C LEU A 148 -8.70 -0.40 -3.97
N ALA A 149 -8.80 -1.70 -4.18
CA ALA A 149 -9.09 -2.27 -5.49
C ALA A 149 -10.53 -2.78 -5.58
N HIS A 150 -11.09 -2.80 -6.77
CA HIS A 150 -12.39 -3.40 -7.08
C HIS A 150 -12.31 -4.24 -8.36
N ASP A 151 -13.29 -5.12 -8.55
CA ASP A 151 -13.45 -5.81 -9.82
C ASP A 151 -13.70 -4.81 -10.96
N PRO A 152 -13.27 -5.08 -12.20
CA PRO A 152 -13.47 -4.19 -13.32
C PRO A 152 -14.94 -3.75 -13.46
N ASN A 153 -15.16 -2.45 -13.62
CA ASN A 153 -16.50 -1.86 -13.78
C ASN A 153 -16.52 -0.99 -15.05
N PRO A 154 -17.02 -1.55 -16.19
CA PRO A 154 -17.03 -0.82 -17.45
C PRO A 154 -17.78 0.53 -17.41
N ALA A 155 -18.91 0.58 -16.70
CA ALA A 155 -19.68 1.83 -16.60
C ALA A 155 -18.91 2.95 -15.87
N LEU A 156 -18.11 2.59 -14.88
CA LEU A 156 -17.26 3.54 -14.18
C LEU A 156 -16.06 3.94 -15.06
N ASN A 157 -15.48 3.00 -15.79
CA ASN A 157 -14.39 3.27 -16.73
C ASN A 157 -14.83 4.27 -17.81
N ASP A 158 -16.01 4.09 -18.41
CA ASP A 158 -16.56 5.03 -19.40
C ASP A 158 -16.71 6.46 -18.84
N VAL A 159 -17.13 6.57 -17.57
CA VAL A 159 -17.22 7.87 -16.91
C VAL A 159 -15.84 8.49 -16.70
N ILE A 160 -14.87 7.69 -16.24
CA ILE A 160 -13.47 8.13 -16.01
C ILE A 160 -12.83 8.55 -17.33
N GLU A 161 -13.00 7.80 -18.42
CA GLU A 161 -12.49 8.13 -19.75
C GLU A 161 -13.08 9.46 -20.26
N GLY A 162 -14.39 9.67 -20.07
CA GLY A 162 -15.02 10.93 -20.38
C GLY A 162 -14.44 12.13 -19.61
N ILE A 163 -14.07 11.95 -18.34
CA ILE A 163 -13.45 12.99 -17.52
C ILE A 163 -12.01 13.24 -17.99
N THR A 164 -11.24 12.19 -18.19
CA THR A 164 -9.80 12.27 -18.52
C THR A 164 -9.53 12.66 -19.97
N SER A 165 -10.54 12.75 -20.82
CA SER A 165 -10.45 13.33 -22.17
C SER A 165 -10.23 14.85 -22.16
N ALA A 166 -10.58 15.53 -21.07
CA ALA A 166 -10.31 16.95 -20.87
C ALA A 166 -8.90 17.17 -20.27
N PRO A 167 -8.33 18.38 -20.43
CA PRO A 167 -7.08 18.71 -19.74
C PRO A 167 -7.19 18.56 -18.22
N ALA A 168 -6.17 17.99 -17.61
CA ALA A 168 -6.10 17.85 -16.16
C ALA A 168 -5.90 19.21 -15.48
N GLN A 169 -6.50 19.40 -14.30
CA GLN A 169 -6.22 20.57 -13.46
C GLN A 169 -4.81 20.53 -12.86
N TYR A 170 -4.31 19.32 -12.60
CA TYR A 170 -2.95 19.08 -12.14
C TYR A 170 -2.26 18.14 -13.12
N ASP A 171 -1.08 18.51 -13.57
CA ASP A 171 -0.26 17.65 -14.41
C ASP A 171 1.22 17.95 -14.13
N PHE A 172 1.88 17.07 -13.40
CA PHE A 172 3.25 17.25 -12.99
C PHE A 172 3.97 15.91 -12.82
N THR A 173 5.30 15.97 -12.91
CA THR A 173 6.17 14.78 -12.70
C THR A 173 7.02 15.01 -11.44
N THR A 174 7.05 14.02 -10.57
CA THR A 174 7.89 14.01 -9.37
C THR A 174 9.33 13.58 -9.69
N ALA A 175 10.27 13.85 -8.77
CA ALA A 175 11.71 13.56 -8.96
C ALA A 175 12.03 12.08 -9.22
N ASP A 176 11.16 11.18 -8.84
CA ASP A 176 11.24 9.73 -9.12
C ASP A 176 10.53 9.31 -10.41
N ALA A 177 10.35 10.26 -11.33
CA ALA A 177 9.77 10.06 -12.66
C ALA A 177 8.33 9.51 -12.69
N VAL A 178 7.54 9.77 -11.65
CA VAL A 178 6.11 9.45 -11.64
C VAL A 178 5.33 10.70 -12.04
N ARG A 179 4.57 10.63 -13.15
CA ARG A 179 3.64 11.67 -13.58
C ARG A 179 2.32 11.50 -12.87
N HIS A 180 1.78 12.60 -12.37
CA HIS A 180 0.49 12.69 -11.70
C HIS A 180 -0.40 13.64 -12.49
N SER A 181 -1.55 13.15 -12.94
CA SER A 181 -2.59 13.97 -13.56
C SER A 181 -3.86 13.84 -12.74
N LEU A 182 -4.49 14.96 -12.37
CA LEU A 182 -5.67 14.95 -11.51
C LEU A 182 -6.77 15.85 -12.09
N TRP A 183 -7.98 15.32 -12.09
CA TRP A 183 -9.21 15.96 -12.53
C TRP A 183 -10.20 16.00 -11.38
N ARG A 184 -10.76 17.18 -11.14
CA ARG A 184 -11.84 17.36 -10.19
C ARG A 184 -13.18 17.08 -10.85
N ALA A 185 -14.03 16.32 -10.18
CA ALA A 185 -15.38 15.96 -10.63
C ALA A 185 -16.42 16.41 -9.60
N THR A 186 -17.21 17.43 -9.92
CA THR A 186 -18.26 17.99 -9.08
C THR A 186 -19.59 18.03 -9.82
N GLY A 187 -20.68 18.37 -9.14
CA GLY A 187 -22.02 18.49 -9.72
C GLY A 187 -22.44 17.23 -10.48
N ASN A 188 -22.97 17.41 -11.69
CA ASN A 188 -23.45 16.29 -12.53
C ASN A 188 -22.37 15.23 -12.82
N THR A 189 -21.09 15.62 -12.88
CA THR A 189 -20.00 14.67 -13.10
C THR A 189 -19.79 13.80 -11.86
N ALA A 190 -19.89 14.37 -10.68
CA ALA A 190 -19.85 13.61 -9.42
C ALA A 190 -21.04 12.63 -9.32
N ASP A 191 -22.24 13.05 -9.72
CA ASP A 191 -23.43 12.18 -9.72
C ASP A 191 -23.26 10.98 -10.66
N ARG A 192 -22.64 11.18 -11.83
CA ARG A 192 -22.33 10.09 -12.76
C ARG A 192 -21.35 9.09 -12.16
N ILE A 193 -20.30 9.55 -11.47
CA ILE A 193 -19.36 8.68 -10.74
C ILE A 193 -20.10 7.90 -9.66
N ALA A 194 -20.88 8.58 -8.81
CA ALA A 194 -21.63 7.94 -7.73
C ALA A 194 -22.57 6.85 -8.24
N LYS A 195 -23.28 7.14 -9.33
CA LYS A 195 -24.21 6.19 -9.98
C LYS A 195 -23.46 4.97 -10.54
N ALA A 196 -22.36 5.16 -11.24
CA ALA A 196 -21.57 4.09 -11.82
C ALA A 196 -20.87 3.23 -10.72
N ALA A 197 -20.36 3.87 -9.67
CA ALA A 197 -19.73 3.19 -8.55
C ALA A 197 -20.71 2.46 -7.61
N ALA A 198 -22.02 2.76 -7.65
CA ALA A 198 -23.03 2.14 -6.79
C ALA A 198 -23.15 0.61 -6.98
N HIS A 199 -22.68 0.08 -8.09
CA HIS A 199 -22.67 -1.36 -8.39
C HIS A 199 -21.43 -2.11 -7.85
N ILE A 200 -20.46 -1.38 -7.27
CA ILE A 200 -19.31 -2.01 -6.65
C ILE A 200 -19.74 -2.56 -5.29
N GLU A 201 -19.69 -3.88 -5.15
CA GLU A 201 -20.18 -4.57 -3.94
C GLU A 201 -19.11 -4.77 -2.89
N ALA A 202 -17.83 -4.87 -3.30
CA ALA A 202 -16.68 -5.07 -2.42
C ALA A 202 -15.46 -4.27 -2.89
N LEU A 203 -14.67 -3.84 -1.91
CA LEU A 203 -13.37 -3.21 -2.08
C LEU A 203 -12.31 -4.05 -1.38
N TYR A 204 -11.13 -4.13 -1.94
CA TYR A 204 -10.01 -4.94 -1.43
C TYR A 204 -8.85 -4.02 -1.07
N ILE A 205 -8.36 -4.07 0.16
CA ILE A 205 -7.22 -3.22 0.56
C ILE A 205 -5.98 -3.70 -0.18
N ALA A 206 -5.46 -2.87 -1.08
CA ALA A 206 -4.20 -3.12 -1.76
C ALA A 206 -2.99 -2.53 -1.00
N ASP A 207 -3.19 -1.36 -0.36
CA ASP A 207 -2.19 -0.74 0.54
C ASP A 207 -2.90 0.11 1.60
N GLY A 208 -2.37 0.09 2.83
CA GLY A 208 -2.88 0.92 3.93
C GLY A 208 -3.75 0.20 4.94
N HIS A 209 -3.56 -1.12 5.18
CA HIS A 209 -4.31 -1.89 6.19
C HIS A 209 -4.34 -1.19 7.56
N HIS A 210 -3.20 -0.66 8.04
CA HIS A 210 -3.15 0.08 9.29
C HIS A 210 -3.94 1.40 9.25
N ARG A 211 -3.98 2.10 8.09
CA ARG A 211 -4.77 3.34 7.92
C ARG A 211 -6.26 3.05 8.01
N VAL A 212 -6.74 1.99 7.35
CA VAL A 212 -8.14 1.55 7.47
C VAL A 212 -8.45 1.16 8.91
N ALA A 213 -7.68 0.26 9.52
CA ALA A 213 -7.92 -0.22 10.88
C ALA A 213 -7.95 0.92 11.91
N SER A 214 -7.04 1.90 11.78
CA SER A 214 -7.00 3.07 12.66
C SER A 214 -8.21 3.99 12.47
N SER A 215 -8.66 4.18 11.22
CA SER A 215 -9.87 4.96 10.93
C SER A 215 -11.13 4.28 11.47
N LEU A 216 -11.23 2.95 11.39
CA LEU A 216 -12.33 2.20 12.00
C LEU A 216 -12.31 2.34 13.52
N ARG A 217 -11.13 2.24 14.14
CA ARG A 217 -10.99 2.44 15.59
C ARG A 217 -11.40 3.85 16.01
N LEU A 218 -11.01 4.88 15.26
CA LEU A 218 -11.41 6.26 15.48
C LEU A 218 -12.94 6.43 15.40
N ALA A 219 -13.53 5.96 14.30
CA ALA A 219 -14.98 6.06 14.07
C ALA A 219 -15.78 5.37 15.18
N LYS A 220 -15.31 4.22 15.66
CA LYS A 220 -15.93 3.50 16.77
C LYS A 220 -15.78 4.22 18.10
N ALA A 221 -14.66 4.90 18.34
CA ALA A 221 -14.41 5.67 19.57
C ALA A 221 -15.23 6.97 19.61
N HIS A 222 -15.54 7.56 18.45
CA HIS A 222 -16.20 8.86 18.30
C HIS A 222 -17.40 8.78 17.34
N PRO A 223 -18.45 8.01 17.67
CA PRO A 223 -19.62 7.81 16.80
C PRO A 223 -20.43 9.10 16.61
N GLU A 224 -20.26 10.07 17.48
CA GLU A 224 -20.92 11.39 17.47
C GLU A 224 -20.27 12.37 16.48
N VAL A 225 -19.07 12.08 15.94
CA VAL A 225 -18.35 12.95 15.01
C VAL A 225 -18.56 12.48 13.57
N PRO A 226 -19.47 13.10 12.79
CA PRO A 226 -19.81 12.63 11.44
C PRO A 226 -18.63 12.62 10.47
N SER A 227 -17.73 13.62 10.56
CA SER A 227 -16.57 13.74 9.68
C SER A 227 -15.53 12.63 9.91
N ALA A 228 -15.46 12.05 11.12
CA ALA A 228 -14.59 10.92 11.45
C ALA A 228 -15.17 9.55 11.03
N GLN A 229 -16.41 9.51 10.53
CA GLN A 229 -17.07 8.25 10.14
C GLN A 229 -16.68 7.77 8.73
N SER A 230 -15.69 8.39 8.11
CA SER A 230 -15.19 8.01 6.78
C SER A 230 -13.68 8.16 6.71
N PHE A 231 -13.04 7.44 5.80
CA PHE A 231 -11.62 7.56 5.53
C PHE A 231 -11.34 7.74 4.03
N MET A 232 -10.30 8.52 3.72
CA MET A 232 -9.91 8.83 2.35
C MET A 232 -9.30 7.62 1.66
N THR A 233 -9.73 7.38 0.42
CA THR A 233 -9.28 6.26 -0.39
C THR A 233 -8.99 6.67 -1.83
N PHE A 234 -8.07 5.97 -2.46
CA PHE A 234 -7.88 5.90 -3.90
C PHE A 234 -8.37 4.53 -4.38
N MET A 235 -9.50 4.52 -5.07
CA MET A 235 -10.18 3.33 -5.57
C MET A 235 -9.81 3.11 -7.04
N VAL A 236 -9.31 1.90 -7.37
CA VAL A 236 -8.82 1.55 -8.70
C VAL A 236 -9.34 0.18 -9.14
N PRO A 237 -9.48 -0.08 -10.45
CA PRO A 237 -9.68 -1.44 -10.95
C PRO A 237 -8.50 -2.34 -10.57
N GLY A 238 -8.77 -3.55 -10.09
CA GLY A 238 -7.74 -4.46 -9.61
C GLY A 238 -6.77 -4.96 -10.70
N ASP A 239 -7.22 -4.99 -11.94
CA ASP A 239 -6.43 -5.36 -13.11
C ASP A 239 -5.41 -4.26 -13.55
N GLN A 240 -5.56 -3.03 -13.04
CA GLN A 240 -4.56 -1.97 -13.24
C GLN A 240 -3.45 -1.97 -12.17
N LEU A 241 -3.60 -2.73 -11.09
CA LEU A 241 -2.57 -2.83 -10.06
C LEU A 241 -1.35 -3.58 -10.56
N VAL A 242 -0.18 -3.03 -10.27
CA VAL A 242 1.09 -3.69 -10.56
C VAL A 242 1.58 -4.38 -9.29
N PHE A 243 1.77 -5.68 -9.38
CA PHE A 243 2.33 -6.49 -8.30
C PHE A 243 3.80 -6.79 -8.57
N LYS A 244 4.63 -6.70 -7.54
CA LYS A 244 6.03 -7.14 -7.54
C LYS A 244 6.25 -8.20 -6.49
N GLY A 245 7.29 -9.02 -6.69
CA GLY A 245 7.69 -10.03 -5.73
C GLY A 245 8.24 -9.41 -4.44
N TYR A 246 7.91 -10.03 -3.33
CA TYR A 246 8.59 -9.84 -2.06
C TYR A 246 9.42 -11.08 -1.75
N HIS A 247 10.74 -10.92 -1.70
CA HIS A 247 11.66 -12.03 -1.48
C HIS A 247 11.98 -12.19 0.00
N ARG A 248 12.35 -13.40 0.42
CA ARG A 248 12.72 -13.72 1.79
C ARG A 248 14.18 -14.12 1.82
N VAL A 249 14.95 -13.53 2.72
CA VAL A 249 16.36 -13.85 2.90
C VAL A 249 16.60 -14.30 4.31
N LEU A 250 17.02 -15.56 4.44
CA LEU A 250 17.50 -16.15 5.68
C LEU A 250 18.98 -15.82 5.86
N ASN A 251 19.36 -15.38 7.06
CA ASN A 251 20.74 -15.22 7.46
C ASN A 251 21.18 -16.44 8.26
N SER A 252 21.99 -17.31 7.65
CA SER A 252 22.48 -18.52 8.31
C SER A 252 23.65 -18.27 9.27
N ALA A 253 24.30 -17.11 9.20
CA ALA A 253 25.40 -16.79 10.10
C ALA A 253 24.97 -16.67 11.58
N GLU A 254 23.68 -16.41 11.81
CA GLU A 254 23.08 -16.29 13.15
C GLU A 254 22.38 -17.59 13.59
N THR A 255 22.53 -18.68 12.84
CA THR A 255 21.80 -19.93 13.06
C THR A 255 22.70 -21.12 12.83
N HIS A 256 22.40 -22.23 13.52
CA HIS A 256 23.08 -23.52 13.34
C HIS A 256 22.42 -24.38 12.25
N TRP A 257 21.75 -23.75 11.24
CA TRP A 257 21.11 -24.51 10.16
C TRP A 257 22.15 -25.13 9.24
N ASP A 258 22.05 -26.41 9.05
CA ASP A 258 22.65 -27.07 7.90
C ASP A 258 21.76 -26.83 6.68
N LEU A 259 22.13 -25.87 5.86
CA LEU A 259 21.37 -25.48 4.66
C LEU A 259 21.22 -26.65 3.68
N ALA A 260 22.20 -27.55 3.59
CA ALA A 260 22.12 -28.71 2.71
C ALA A 260 20.99 -29.65 3.15
N SER A 261 20.97 -30.01 4.46
CA SER A 261 19.87 -30.79 5.03
C SER A 261 18.50 -30.13 4.89
N CYS A 262 18.42 -28.80 5.05
CA CYS A 262 17.18 -28.06 4.82
C CYS A 262 16.70 -28.18 3.37
N VAL A 263 17.59 -28.10 2.39
CA VAL A 263 17.25 -28.26 0.98
C VAL A 263 16.85 -29.70 0.66
N ASP A 264 17.49 -30.70 1.28
CA ASP A 264 17.11 -32.10 1.11
C ASP A 264 15.69 -32.36 1.68
N LEU A 265 15.32 -31.71 2.77
CA LEU A 265 13.94 -31.74 3.28
C LEU A 265 12.96 -31.14 2.28
N LEU A 266 13.31 -30.00 1.63
CA LEU A 266 12.46 -29.37 0.60
C LEU A 266 12.27 -30.30 -0.60
N ARG A 267 13.36 -30.97 -1.06
CA ARG A 267 13.31 -31.93 -2.17
C ARG A 267 12.46 -33.17 -1.87
N ALA A 268 12.38 -33.54 -0.60
CA ALA A 268 11.59 -34.69 -0.16
C ALA A 268 10.09 -34.41 -0.01
N MET A 269 9.65 -33.14 -0.12
CA MET A 269 8.23 -32.80 -0.05
C MET A 269 7.50 -33.29 -1.31
N PRO A 270 6.36 -33.99 -1.17
CA PRO A 270 5.66 -34.60 -2.32
C PRO A 270 5.13 -33.53 -3.32
N GLU A 271 4.80 -32.34 -2.82
CA GLU A 271 4.32 -31.23 -3.61
C GLU A 271 5.45 -30.40 -4.28
N VAL A 272 6.71 -30.77 -4.06
CA VAL A 272 7.88 -30.01 -4.57
C VAL A 272 8.60 -30.79 -5.66
N THR A 273 8.77 -30.16 -6.81
CA THR A 273 9.70 -30.61 -7.86
C THR A 273 10.92 -29.68 -7.87
N ALA A 274 12.09 -30.26 -7.61
CA ALA A 274 13.34 -29.54 -7.60
C ALA A 274 14.08 -29.72 -8.92
N ASN A 275 14.38 -28.61 -9.58
CA ASN A 275 15.14 -28.56 -10.82
C ASN A 275 16.52 -27.96 -10.55
N SER A 276 17.58 -28.76 -10.73
CA SER A 276 18.95 -28.26 -10.71
C SER A 276 19.21 -27.47 -11.98
N ASN A 277 18.75 -26.23 -12.02
CA ASN A 277 19.02 -25.36 -13.13
C ASN A 277 20.10 -24.34 -12.75
N THR A 278 21.20 -24.37 -13.48
CA THR A 278 22.31 -23.42 -13.39
C THR A 278 21.97 -22.09 -14.09
N ALA A 279 20.69 -21.72 -14.17
CA ALA A 279 20.28 -20.45 -14.74
C ALA A 279 20.93 -19.29 -13.96
N SER A 280 21.47 -18.35 -14.71
CA SER A 280 22.11 -17.13 -14.19
C SER A 280 21.28 -16.45 -13.09
N PRO A 281 21.89 -15.79 -12.10
CA PRO A 281 21.19 -14.94 -11.14
C PRO A 281 20.29 -13.87 -11.79
N THR A 282 20.49 -13.60 -13.07
CA THR A 282 19.69 -12.69 -13.90
C THR A 282 18.48 -13.34 -14.55
N SER A 283 18.08 -14.56 -14.15
CA SER A 283 16.86 -15.19 -14.64
C SER A 283 15.63 -14.31 -14.40
N PRO A 284 14.68 -14.29 -15.34
CA PRO A 284 13.42 -13.57 -15.15
C PRO A 284 12.73 -14.02 -13.85
N SER A 285 11.85 -13.17 -13.32
CA SER A 285 11.02 -13.50 -12.16
C SER A 285 10.44 -14.91 -12.28
N PRO A 286 10.41 -15.69 -11.20
CA PRO A 286 9.87 -17.04 -11.23
C PRO A 286 8.40 -17.03 -11.70
N LEU A 287 7.96 -18.12 -12.32
CA LEU A 287 6.56 -18.32 -12.68
C LEU A 287 5.71 -18.49 -11.42
N HIS A 288 4.40 -18.39 -11.55
CA HIS A 288 3.42 -18.24 -10.47
C HIS A 288 3.56 -19.23 -9.29
N ASN A 289 4.02 -20.44 -9.54
CA ASN A 289 4.25 -21.48 -8.53
C ASN A 289 5.72 -21.88 -8.36
N GLN A 290 6.65 -21.05 -8.80
CA GLN A 290 8.08 -21.31 -8.71
C GLN A 290 8.75 -20.47 -7.63
N ILE A 291 9.76 -21.04 -7.00
CA ILE A 291 10.66 -20.35 -6.05
C ILE A 291 12.08 -20.56 -6.53
N HIS A 292 12.82 -19.47 -6.72
CA HIS A 292 14.26 -19.60 -6.95
C HIS A 292 15.00 -19.47 -5.62
N LEU A 293 15.69 -20.52 -5.22
CA LEU A 293 16.64 -20.48 -4.11
C LEU A 293 17.98 -19.94 -4.62
N ARG A 294 18.51 -18.93 -3.96
CA ARG A 294 19.80 -18.31 -4.32
C ARG A 294 20.62 -18.03 -3.07
N GLY A 295 21.95 -18.16 -3.18
CA GLY A 295 22.88 -17.94 -2.09
C GLY A 295 23.88 -19.08 -1.96
N ALA A 296 24.04 -19.64 -0.76
CA ALA A 296 24.89 -20.79 -0.49
C ALA A 296 24.50 -22.02 -1.37
N ILE A 297 23.26 -22.07 -1.82
CA ILE A 297 22.71 -23.11 -2.69
C ILE A 297 21.92 -22.42 -3.81
N GLN A 298 22.02 -22.94 -5.02
CA GLN A 298 21.24 -22.51 -6.15
C GLN A 298 20.33 -23.65 -6.64
N LEU A 299 19.02 -23.42 -6.57
CA LEU A 299 18.02 -24.43 -6.88
C LEU A 299 16.71 -23.73 -7.31
N ASP A 300 16.02 -24.29 -8.28
CA ASP A 300 14.69 -23.86 -8.65
C ASP A 300 13.68 -24.91 -8.18
N LEU A 301 12.68 -24.46 -7.43
CA LEU A 301 11.59 -25.30 -6.95
C LEU A 301 10.32 -24.95 -7.71
N THR A 302 9.58 -25.96 -8.13
CA THR A 302 8.18 -25.84 -8.54
C THR A 302 7.31 -26.46 -7.47
N VAL A 303 6.32 -25.72 -6.98
CA VAL A 303 5.42 -26.15 -5.91
C VAL A 303 4.05 -26.44 -6.50
N ASP A 304 3.55 -27.64 -6.33
CA ASP A 304 2.18 -27.99 -6.70
C ASP A 304 1.23 -27.54 -5.61
N LEU A 305 0.41 -26.54 -5.93
CA LEU A 305 -0.60 -25.96 -5.03
C LEU A 305 -2.03 -26.40 -5.40
N SER A 306 -2.19 -27.32 -6.35
CA SER A 306 -3.52 -27.73 -6.88
C SER A 306 -4.46 -28.34 -5.84
N GLU A 307 -3.90 -29.00 -4.84
CA GLU A 307 -4.64 -29.66 -3.75
C GLU A 307 -4.79 -28.77 -2.50
N THR A 308 -4.51 -27.46 -2.62
CA THR A 308 -4.59 -26.53 -1.49
C THR A 308 -5.10 -25.16 -1.91
N GLU A 309 -5.76 -24.47 -0.98
CA GLU A 309 -6.15 -23.07 -1.17
C GLU A 309 -5.04 -22.08 -0.78
N LEU A 310 -3.85 -22.57 -0.39
CA LEU A 310 -2.75 -21.70 0.05
C LEU A 310 -2.15 -20.96 -1.15
N THR A 311 -1.81 -19.70 -0.92
CA THR A 311 -0.90 -18.98 -1.81
C THR A 311 0.54 -19.43 -1.58
N LEU A 312 1.43 -19.16 -2.53
CA LEU A 312 2.84 -19.53 -2.40
C LEU A 312 3.53 -18.93 -1.14
N PRO A 313 3.27 -17.66 -0.75
CA PRO A 313 3.74 -17.14 0.53
C PRO A 313 3.18 -17.86 1.76
N GLU A 314 1.91 -18.26 1.76
CA GLU A 314 1.30 -19.04 2.85
C GLU A 314 1.91 -20.44 2.93
N TRP A 315 2.08 -21.11 1.79
CA TRP A 315 2.74 -22.40 1.70
C TRP A 315 4.18 -22.33 2.26
N LEU A 316 4.95 -21.33 1.81
CA LEU A 316 6.33 -21.14 2.28
C LEU A 316 6.40 -20.93 3.79
N GLN A 317 5.46 -20.18 4.38
CA GLN A 317 5.40 -20.00 5.83
C GLN A 317 5.03 -21.30 6.56
N THR A 318 4.01 -22.00 6.12
CA THR A 318 3.42 -23.12 6.85
C THR A 318 4.18 -24.43 6.63
N ARG A 319 4.79 -24.63 5.46
CA ARG A 319 5.46 -25.87 5.08
C ARG A 319 6.97 -25.78 5.17
N VAL A 320 7.53 -24.56 5.14
CA VAL A 320 8.99 -24.38 5.12
C VAL A 320 9.48 -23.59 6.33
N PHE A 321 9.08 -22.33 6.49
CA PHE A 321 9.68 -21.49 7.53
C PHE A 321 9.35 -21.97 8.94
N ALA A 322 8.13 -22.35 9.20
CA ALA A 322 7.74 -22.84 10.52
C ALA A 322 8.34 -24.22 10.84
N PRO A 323 8.17 -25.28 10.02
CA PRO A 323 8.64 -26.63 10.36
C PRO A 323 10.14 -26.86 10.12
N VAL A 324 10.72 -26.30 9.03
CA VAL A 324 12.14 -26.57 8.66
C VAL A 324 13.09 -25.60 9.35
N PHE A 325 12.73 -24.30 9.39
CA PHE A 325 13.59 -23.26 9.96
C PHE A 325 13.18 -22.79 11.36
N GLY A 326 12.09 -23.33 11.92
CA GLY A 326 11.59 -22.96 13.25
C GLY A 326 11.14 -21.50 13.37
N ILE A 327 10.73 -20.87 12.26
CA ILE A 327 10.27 -19.47 12.20
C ILE A 327 8.75 -19.43 12.34
N GLN A 328 8.28 -19.39 13.59
CA GLN A 328 6.84 -19.37 13.90
C GLN A 328 6.21 -17.97 13.72
N THR A 329 6.98 -16.92 14.03
CA THR A 329 6.53 -15.51 13.98
C THR A 329 7.38 -14.71 12.98
N PRO A 330 7.11 -14.84 11.67
CA PRO A 330 7.97 -14.30 10.62
C PRO A 330 8.07 -12.76 10.64
N ARG A 331 7.12 -12.06 11.26
CA ARG A 331 7.10 -10.59 11.36
C ARG A 331 8.19 -10.05 12.30
N THR A 332 8.53 -10.80 13.35
CA THR A 332 9.46 -10.36 14.41
C THR A 332 10.76 -11.16 14.42
N ASP A 333 10.86 -12.23 13.64
CA ASP A 333 12.05 -13.06 13.59
C ASP A 333 13.20 -12.34 12.84
N ARG A 334 14.27 -12.04 13.57
CA ARG A 334 15.44 -11.30 13.04
C ARG A 334 16.25 -12.10 12.02
N ARG A 335 16.11 -13.43 11.99
CA ARG A 335 16.78 -14.31 11.04
C ARG A 335 16.19 -14.18 9.63
N LEU A 336 14.94 -13.68 9.50
CA LEU A 336 14.23 -13.51 8.24
C LEU A 336 14.15 -12.03 7.85
N ARG A 337 14.64 -11.70 6.66
CA ARG A 337 14.52 -10.36 6.06
C ARG A 337 13.64 -10.43 4.83
N TYR A 338 12.95 -9.32 4.58
CA TYR A 338 12.09 -9.15 3.40
C TYR A 338 12.71 -8.10 2.48
N LEU A 339 12.83 -8.44 1.20
CA LEU A 339 13.39 -7.56 0.19
C LEU A 339 12.41 -7.39 -0.97
N THR A 340 12.30 -6.17 -1.47
CA THR A 340 11.66 -5.90 -2.76
C THR A 340 12.57 -6.36 -3.91
N GLU A 341 12.04 -6.44 -5.14
CA GLU A 341 12.83 -6.77 -6.32
C GLU A 341 14.03 -5.83 -6.51
N ASP A 342 13.82 -4.52 -6.29
CA ASP A 342 14.89 -3.52 -6.44
C ASP A 342 16.00 -3.75 -5.40
N GLN A 343 15.62 -3.97 -4.12
CA GLN A 343 16.57 -4.28 -3.05
C GLN A 343 17.28 -5.63 -3.25
N TRP A 344 16.61 -6.57 -3.90
CA TRP A 344 17.22 -7.84 -4.27
C TRP A 344 18.31 -7.64 -5.33
N GLY A 345 18.05 -6.83 -6.36
CA GLY A 345 19.02 -6.48 -7.39
C GLY A 345 20.32 -5.92 -6.80
N ASP A 346 20.22 -5.02 -5.83
CA ASP A 346 21.38 -4.44 -5.12
C ASP A 346 22.12 -5.51 -4.30
N LEU A 347 21.39 -6.39 -3.63
CA LEU A 347 21.97 -7.40 -2.75
C LEU A 347 22.68 -8.52 -3.55
N GLN A 348 22.28 -8.81 -4.78
CA GLN A 348 22.95 -9.81 -5.64
C GLN A 348 24.45 -9.50 -5.88
N GLN A 349 24.84 -8.23 -5.73
CA GLN A 349 26.24 -7.80 -5.87
C GLN A 349 27.10 -8.08 -4.63
N THR A 350 26.50 -8.62 -3.55
CA THR A 350 27.20 -8.90 -2.28
C THR A 350 27.46 -10.40 -2.09
N ASN A 351 28.36 -10.75 -1.16
CA ASN A 351 28.66 -12.15 -0.85
C ASN A 351 27.47 -12.86 -0.16
N PHE A 352 26.99 -13.94 -0.77
CA PHE A 352 25.85 -14.75 -0.33
C PHE A 352 26.21 -16.05 0.40
N ALA A 353 27.48 -16.30 0.69
CA ALA A 353 27.94 -17.60 1.23
C ALA A 353 27.21 -18.02 2.55
N THR A 354 26.70 -17.05 3.30
CA THR A 354 26.00 -17.28 4.56
C THR A 354 24.50 -16.94 4.52
N ARG A 355 23.91 -16.84 3.34
CA ARG A 355 22.50 -16.45 3.17
C ARG A 355 21.79 -17.41 2.23
N LEU A 356 20.51 -17.59 2.44
CA LEU A 356 19.62 -18.31 1.54
C LEU A 356 18.42 -17.41 1.22
N ALA A 357 18.32 -17.02 -0.04
CA ALA A 357 17.23 -16.20 -0.53
C ALA A 357 16.18 -17.07 -1.22
N PHE A 358 14.92 -16.86 -0.87
CA PHE A 358 13.75 -17.41 -1.53
C PHE A 358 13.16 -16.28 -2.39
N ILE A 359 13.39 -16.37 -3.69
CA ILE A 359 12.89 -15.43 -4.68
C ILE A 359 11.51 -15.91 -5.12
N LEU A 360 10.51 -15.10 -4.84
CA LEU A 360 9.11 -15.40 -5.09
C LEU A 360 8.59 -14.61 -6.30
N PRO A 361 7.67 -15.18 -7.07
CA PRO A 361 6.95 -14.45 -8.11
C PRO A 361 6.09 -13.34 -7.49
N PRO A 362 5.73 -12.32 -8.28
CA PRO A 362 4.67 -11.41 -7.88
C PRO A 362 3.35 -12.17 -7.72
N MET A 363 2.53 -11.76 -6.78
CA MET A 363 1.13 -12.16 -6.70
C MET A 363 0.30 -11.39 -7.74
N ASP A 364 -0.95 -11.73 -7.89
CA ASP A 364 -1.91 -10.99 -8.71
C ASP A 364 -3.16 -10.59 -7.88
N PHE A 365 -4.03 -9.80 -8.49
CA PHE A 365 -5.25 -9.35 -7.84
C PHE A 365 -6.21 -10.52 -7.55
N SER A 366 -6.25 -11.54 -8.39
CA SER A 366 -7.13 -12.70 -8.19
C SER A 366 -6.75 -13.50 -6.95
N SER A 367 -5.46 -13.70 -6.73
CA SER A 367 -4.91 -14.35 -5.53
C SER A 367 -5.18 -13.54 -4.25
N LEU A 368 -4.97 -12.23 -4.30
CA LEU A 368 -5.29 -11.32 -3.20
C LEU A 368 -6.78 -11.40 -2.85
N LYS A 369 -7.63 -11.30 -3.87
CA LYS A 369 -9.09 -11.37 -3.74
C LYS A 369 -9.54 -12.69 -3.11
N SER A 370 -9.03 -13.83 -3.60
CA SER A 370 -9.36 -15.17 -3.09
C SER A 370 -9.06 -15.29 -1.59
N VAL A 371 -7.89 -14.83 -1.15
CA VAL A 371 -7.53 -14.85 0.28
C VAL A 371 -8.45 -13.96 1.11
N ALA A 372 -8.71 -12.73 0.62
CA ALA A 372 -9.54 -11.76 1.34
C ALA A 372 -11.03 -12.19 1.41
N ASP A 373 -11.57 -12.77 0.34
CA ASP A 373 -12.95 -13.29 0.31
C ASP A 373 -13.13 -14.52 1.22
N ALA A 374 -12.09 -15.35 1.35
CA ALA A 374 -12.07 -16.46 2.29
C ALA A 374 -11.89 -16.02 3.76
N GLY A 375 -11.69 -14.71 4.03
CA GLY A 375 -11.42 -14.20 5.38
C GLY A 375 -10.06 -14.63 5.94
N ARG A 376 -9.13 -15.04 5.09
CA ARG A 376 -7.78 -15.48 5.47
C ARG A 376 -6.80 -14.30 5.50
N PHE A 377 -5.67 -14.51 6.17
CA PHE A 377 -4.59 -13.54 6.23
C PHE A 377 -3.30 -14.15 5.69
N MET A 378 -2.64 -13.42 4.81
CA MET A 378 -1.32 -13.78 4.33
C MET A 378 -0.23 -13.46 5.36
N PRO A 379 0.91 -14.17 5.30
CA PRO A 379 2.11 -13.77 6.02
C PRO A 379 2.52 -12.33 5.70
N PRO A 380 3.27 -11.66 6.59
CA PRO A 380 3.71 -10.30 6.35
C PRO A 380 4.55 -10.18 5.07
N LYS A 381 4.39 -9.05 4.39
CA LYS A 381 5.15 -8.78 3.15
C LYS A 381 4.92 -9.82 2.05
N SER A 382 3.67 -10.26 1.88
CA SER A 382 3.29 -11.16 0.79
C SER A 382 3.01 -10.42 -0.51
N THR A 383 2.60 -9.15 -0.42
CA THR A 383 2.29 -8.29 -1.56
C THR A 383 3.15 -7.02 -1.56
N TRP A 384 3.74 -6.69 -2.69
CA TRP A 384 4.22 -5.36 -3.01
C TRP A 384 3.38 -4.83 -4.17
N ILE A 385 2.64 -3.76 -3.95
CA ILE A 385 1.65 -3.28 -4.91
C ILE A 385 1.95 -1.82 -5.26
N ALA A 386 1.90 -1.50 -6.55
CA ALA A 386 1.89 -0.13 -7.05
C ALA A 386 0.48 0.21 -7.60
N PRO A 387 0.13 1.49 -7.61
CA PRO A 387 0.98 2.67 -7.38
C PRO A 387 1.26 2.93 -5.89
N LYS A 388 2.39 3.59 -5.57
CA LYS A 388 2.62 4.15 -4.25
C LYS A 388 2.12 5.59 -4.22
N LEU A 389 1.20 5.86 -3.31
CA LEU A 389 0.51 7.14 -3.23
C LEU A 389 1.38 8.23 -2.59
N ARG A 390 0.97 9.47 -2.76
CA ARG A 390 1.69 10.64 -2.22
C ARG A 390 0.93 11.20 -1.04
N SER A 391 1.68 11.57 -0.01
CA SER A 391 1.17 12.42 1.06
C SER A 391 1.17 13.88 0.58
N GLY A 392 0.16 14.65 0.96
CA GLY A 392 0.06 16.07 0.69
C GLY A 392 -0.41 16.45 -0.72
N LEU A 393 -0.75 15.49 -1.60
CA LEU A 393 -1.36 15.80 -2.90
C LEU A 393 -2.87 16.02 -2.77
N THR A 394 -3.54 15.14 -2.05
CA THR A 394 -4.94 15.27 -1.66
C THR A 394 -5.03 14.92 -0.19
N LEU A 395 -5.73 15.74 0.58
CA LEU A 395 -5.94 15.52 2.01
C LEU A 395 -7.42 15.58 2.32
N PHE A 396 -7.85 14.84 3.30
CA PHE A 396 -9.17 14.95 3.89
C PHE A 396 -9.01 15.48 5.32
N ASP A 397 -9.37 16.75 5.52
CA ASP A 397 -9.40 17.42 6.83
C ASP A 397 -10.79 17.24 7.43
N PHE A 398 -10.88 16.45 8.49
CA PHE A 398 -12.10 16.25 9.26
C PHE A 398 -12.05 16.96 10.62
N GLY A 399 -10.97 17.71 10.88
CA GLY A 399 -10.72 18.45 12.12
C GLY A 399 -10.26 17.58 13.28
N PRO A 400 -9.48 18.14 14.23
CA PRO A 400 -9.14 17.45 15.46
C PRO A 400 -10.41 17.09 16.25
N ILE A 401 -10.36 15.94 16.89
CA ILE A 401 -11.43 15.47 17.78
C ILE A 401 -10.94 15.72 19.20
N ALA A 402 -11.66 16.60 19.93
CA ALA A 402 -11.30 17.00 21.29
C ALA A 402 -11.52 15.87 22.31
#